data_abd31154dcde370863c4699dc6a478c2
#
_entry.id   abd31154dcde370863c4699dc6a478c2
#
_cell.length_a   1.000
_cell.length_b   1.000
_cell.length_c   1.000
_cell.angle_alpha   90.00
_cell.angle_beta   90.00
_cell.angle_gamma   90.00
#
_symmetry.space_group_name_H-M   'P 1'
#
loop_
_entity.id
_entity.type
_entity.pdbx_description
1 polymer ?
#
loop_
_entity_poly.entity_id
_entity_poly.type
_entity_poly.pdbx_seq_one_letter_code
_entity_poly.pdbx_strand_id
1 'polypeptide(L)'
;MRGESDGVTERKEQDMAKDQDKPRVAISMFNWGPCVIRLKINEEFQNKLLEEAKNNKDDFTGKLAGQIEKETGYSDEARERLLPYVSSALGLYNQAYEAYTKKKWDKPPEYIMSALWINYQKKNEFNPPHDHDGKLSFVIYLKIP
;
A
#
# COMPACT_ATOMS: atom_id res chain seq x y z
N MET A 1 -15.18 -48.78 -28.78
CA MET A 1 -14.61 -47.44 -28.69
C MET A 1 -15.48 -46.64 -27.76
N ARG A 2 -15.10 -46.54 -26.51
CA ARG A 2 -15.73 -45.69 -25.51
C ARG A 2 -14.63 -45.18 -24.61
N GLY A 3 -14.64 -43.86 -24.35
CA GLY A 3 -14.03 -43.28 -23.16
C GLY A 3 -12.72 -42.55 -23.37
N GLU A 4 -12.80 -41.27 -23.74
CA GLU A 4 -11.72 -40.28 -23.50
C GLU A 4 -12.24 -38.85 -23.23
N SER A 5 -13.53 -38.69 -22.85
CA SER A 5 -14.11 -37.35 -22.61
C SER A 5 -14.17 -36.91 -21.14
N ASP A 6 -14.05 -37.84 -20.19
CA ASP A 6 -14.36 -37.49 -18.78
C ASP A 6 -13.18 -36.86 -18.02
N GLY A 7 -11.93 -37.08 -18.43
CA GLY A 7 -10.76 -36.56 -17.75
C GLY A 7 -10.43 -35.09 -18.01
N VAL A 8 -10.98 -34.49 -19.06
CA VAL A 8 -10.71 -33.10 -19.45
C VAL A 8 -11.62 -32.14 -18.72
N THR A 9 -12.84 -32.57 -18.41
CA THR A 9 -13.84 -31.74 -17.69
C THR A 9 -13.48 -31.61 -16.22
N GLU A 10 -13.09 -32.70 -15.57
CA GLU A 10 -12.69 -32.66 -14.14
C GLU A 10 -11.41 -31.86 -13.90
N ARG A 11 -10.43 -31.86 -14.81
CA ARG A 11 -9.24 -31.00 -14.67
C ARG A 11 -9.57 -29.51 -14.78
N LYS A 12 -10.49 -29.13 -15.66
CA LYS A 12 -10.92 -27.72 -15.80
C LYS A 12 -11.68 -27.23 -14.59
N GLU A 13 -12.50 -28.08 -13.97
CA GLU A 13 -13.23 -27.71 -12.73
C GLU A 13 -12.29 -27.61 -11.51
N GLN A 14 -11.28 -28.49 -11.42
CA GLN A 14 -10.27 -28.42 -10.35
C GLN A 14 -9.34 -27.22 -10.49
N ASP A 15 -8.99 -26.81 -11.71
CA ASP A 15 -8.18 -25.61 -11.95
C ASP A 15 -8.98 -24.32 -11.72
N MET A 16 -10.28 -24.30 -12.00
CA MET A 16 -11.17 -23.18 -11.68
C MET A 16 -11.43 -23.04 -10.17
N ALA A 17 -11.49 -24.14 -9.43
CA ALA A 17 -11.66 -24.12 -7.97
C ALA A 17 -10.41 -23.58 -7.23
N LYS A 18 -9.20 -23.85 -7.76
CA LYS A 18 -7.94 -23.36 -7.19
C LYS A 18 -7.69 -21.87 -7.39
N ASP A 19 -8.38 -21.23 -8.34
CA ASP A 19 -8.23 -19.79 -8.60
C ASP A 19 -9.16 -18.93 -7.72
N GLN A 20 -10.12 -19.54 -7.01
CA GLN A 20 -11.03 -18.83 -6.12
C GLN A 20 -10.40 -18.51 -4.75
N ASP A 21 -9.33 -19.18 -4.36
CA ASP A 21 -8.69 -19.03 -3.04
C ASP A 21 -7.51 -18.04 -3.03
N LYS A 22 -7.18 -17.43 -4.17
CA LYS A 22 -6.16 -16.37 -4.22
C LYS A 22 -6.76 -15.07 -3.68
N PRO A 23 -6.10 -14.40 -2.73
CA PRO A 23 -6.57 -13.11 -2.24
C PRO A 23 -6.68 -12.13 -3.42
N ARG A 24 -7.91 -11.76 -3.77
CA ARG A 24 -8.15 -10.78 -4.84
C ARG A 24 -7.82 -9.40 -4.28
N VAL A 25 -6.76 -8.79 -4.79
CA VAL A 25 -6.44 -7.40 -4.49
C VAL A 25 -7.40 -6.50 -5.26
N ALA A 26 -8.26 -5.76 -4.55
CA ALA A 26 -9.10 -4.75 -5.17
C ALA A 26 -8.26 -3.48 -5.41
N ILE A 27 -8.10 -3.11 -6.68
CA ILE A 27 -7.40 -1.89 -7.10
C ILE A 27 -8.43 -0.92 -7.66
N SER A 28 -8.39 0.32 -7.17
CA SER A 28 -9.11 1.43 -7.78
C SER A 28 -8.11 2.44 -8.35
N MET A 29 -8.30 2.84 -9.60
CA MET A 29 -7.46 3.82 -10.29
C MET A 29 -8.29 5.06 -10.64
N PHE A 30 -7.71 6.23 -10.40
CA PHE A 30 -8.36 7.52 -10.61
C PHE A 30 -7.59 8.30 -11.67
N ASN A 31 -8.30 8.86 -12.65
CA ASN A 31 -7.71 9.43 -13.87
C ASN A 31 -7.88 10.95 -14.00
N TRP A 32 -7.92 11.69 -12.90
CA TRP A 32 -8.09 13.15 -12.92
C TRP A 32 -6.82 13.95 -12.61
N GLY A 33 -5.65 13.36 -12.76
CA GLY A 33 -4.38 14.01 -12.46
C GLY A 33 -3.25 13.00 -12.31
N PRO A 34 -2.45 13.07 -11.26
CA PRO A 34 -1.42 12.07 -10.98
C PRO A 34 -2.01 10.67 -10.87
N CYS A 35 -1.23 9.66 -11.27
CA CYS A 35 -1.64 8.28 -11.09
C CYS A 35 -1.78 7.96 -9.59
N VAL A 36 -2.98 7.60 -9.16
CA VAL A 36 -3.29 7.21 -7.79
C VAL A 36 -3.92 5.83 -7.80
N ILE A 37 -3.42 4.93 -6.96
CA ILE A 37 -4.05 3.64 -6.71
C ILE A 37 -4.53 3.56 -5.27
N ARG A 38 -5.61 2.83 -5.05
CA ARG A 38 -6.11 2.51 -3.71
C ARG A 38 -6.10 1.00 -3.53
N LEU A 39 -5.45 0.56 -2.45
CA LEU A 39 -5.33 -0.85 -2.09
C LEU A 39 -5.92 -1.08 -0.71
N LYS A 40 -6.49 -2.25 -0.50
CA LYS A 40 -6.83 -2.72 0.85
C LYS A 40 -5.59 -3.40 1.44
N ILE A 41 -5.12 -2.89 2.57
CA ILE A 41 -4.06 -3.56 3.34
C ILE A 41 -4.64 -4.76 4.09
N ASN A 42 -3.83 -5.79 4.32
CA ASN A 42 -4.20 -6.94 5.13
C ASN A 42 -4.02 -6.62 6.63
N GLU A 43 -4.65 -7.43 7.48
CA GLU A 43 -4.58 -7.26 8.94
C GLU A 43 -3.17 -7.45 9.49
N GLU A 44 -2.38 -8.33 8.90
CA GLU A 44 -0.99 -8.54 9.31
C GLU A 44 -0.18 -7.25 9.19
N PHE A 45 -0.25 -6.59 8.05
CA PHE A 45 0.46 -5.32 7.85
C PHE A 45 -0.09 -4.21 8.75
N GLN A 46 -1.42 -4.12 8.91
CA GLN A 46 -2.04 -3.16 9.83
C GLN A 46 -1.54 -3.36 11.27
N ASN A 47 -1.53 -4.59 11.76
CA ASN A 47 -1.05 -4.92 13.09
C ASN A 47 0.43 -4.62 13.25
N LYS A 48 1.25 -4.89 12.22
CA LYS A 48 2.68 -4.59 12.23
C LYS A 48 2.95 -3.11 12.33
N LEU A 49 2.24 -2.29 11.58
CA LEU A 49 2.32 -0.82 11.68
C LEU A 49 1.99 -0.33 13.09
N LEU A 50 0.90 -0.83 13.68
CA LEU A 50 0.48 -0.46 15.04
C LEU A 50 1.46 -0.95 16.10
N GLU A 51 2.08 -2.11 15.93
CA GLU A 51 3.09 -2.64 16.83
C GLU A 51 4.35 -1.77 16.81
N GLU A 52 4.88 -1.48 15.64
CA GLU A 52 6.06 -0.62 15.50
C GLU A 52 5.78 0.80 16.03
N ALA A 53 4.58 1.33 15.82
CA ALA A 53 4.19 2.65 16.32
C ALA A 53 4.27 2.79 17.86
N LYS A 54 4.14 1.69 18.62
CA LYS A 54 4.28 1.71 20.09
C LYS A 54 5.71 2.07 20.53
N ASN A 55 6.69 1.81 19.66
CA ASN A 55 8.10 2.07 19.92
C ASN A 55 8.59 3.42 19.36
N ASN A 56 7.70 4.16 18.69
CA ASN A 56 8.03 5.47 18.14
C ASN A 56 8.38 6.46 19.26
N LYS A 57 9.59 7.02 19.19
CA LYS A 57 10.10 8.00 20.13
C LYS A 57 10.24 9.39 19.50
N ASP A 58 10.32 9.45 18.18
CA ASP A 58 10.51 10.70 17.47
C ASP A 58 9.21 11.49 17.43
N ASP A 59 9.22 12.67 18.01
CA ASP A 59 8.13 13.61 17.94
C ASP A 59 8.19 14.36 16.61
N PHE A 60 7.16 14.17 15.79
CA PHE A 60 6.96 14.86 14.53
C PHE A 60 5.96 16.00 14.62
N THR A 61 5.30 16.15 15.77
CA THR A 61 4.38 17.26 16.04
C THR A 61 5.08 18.59 15.83
N GLY A 62 4.50 19.45 15.01
CA GLY A 62 5.09 20.75 14.65
C GLY A 62 6.22 20.69 13.61
N LYS A 63 6.66 19.49 13.17
CA LYS A 63 7.58 19.33 12.02
C LYS A 63 6.83 19.18 10.70
N LEU A 64 5.55 18.84 10.77
CA LEU A 64 4.69 18.62 9.63
C LEU A 64 3.74 19.80 9.43
N ALA A 65 3.15 19.90 8.24
CA ALA A 65 2.26 21.02 7.90
C ALA A 65 0.91 20.99 8.63
N GLY A 66 0.58 19.87 9.28
CA GLY A 66 -0.71 19.64 9.91
C GLY A 66 -0.93 20.44 11.19
N GLN A 67 -2.21 20.62 11.53
CA GLN A 67 -2.66 21.03 12.86
C GLN A 67 -3.15 19.80 13.61
N ILE A 68 -2.21 18.93 13.98
CA ILE A 68 -2.44 17.65 14.65
C ILE A 68 -1.64 17.64 15.94
N GLU A 69 -2.31 17.35 17.05
CA GLU A 69 -1.73 17.42 18.40
C GLU A 69 -0.65 16.36 18.64
N LYS A 70 -0.77 15.19 17.97
CA LYS A 70 0.17 14.10 18.16
C LYS A 70 0.52 13.42 16.85
N GLU A 71 1.80 13.50 16.49
CA GLU A 71 2.40 12.84 15.33
C GLU A 71 3.73 12.22 15.74
N THR A 72 3.96 10.94 15.42
CA THR A 72 5.20 10.26 15.79
C THR A 72 5.84 9.58 14.59
N GLY A 73 7.16 9.70 14.46
CA GLY A 73 7.95 9.10 13.40
C GLY A 73 8.38 7.67 13.71
N TYR A 74 8.44 6.84 12.68
CA TYR A 74 9.04 5.51 12.74
C TYR A 74 10.56 5.63 12.56
N SER A 75 11.33 4.86 13.35
CA SER A 75 12.78 4.80 13.20
C SER A 75 13.19 4.19 11.84
N ASP A 76 14.46 4.36 11.48
CA ASP A 76 15.03 3.79 10.26
C ASP A 76 14.87 2.27 10.23
N GLU A 77 15.17 1.60 11.34
CA GLU A 77 15.04 0.15 11.47
C GLU A 77 13.57 -0.31 11.36
N ALA A 78 12.61 0.48 11.89
CA ALA A 78 11.19 0.18 11.74
C ALA A 78 10.77 0.33 10.27
N ARG A 79 11.24 1.37 9.56
CA ARG A 79 10.99 1.56 8.14
C ARG A 79 11.55 0.40 7.29
N GLU A 80 12.74 -0.06 7.59
CA GLU A 80 13.34 -1.23 6.92
C GLU A 80 12.50 -2.50 7.11
N ARG A 81 12.03 -2.75 8.34
CA ARG A 81 11.13 -3.90 8.62
C ARG A 81 9.77 -3.80 7.93
N LEU A 82 9.27 -2.58 7.72
CA LEU A 82 7.97 -2.34 7.09
C LEU A 82 8.04 -2.28 5.56
N LEU A 83 9.21 -1.99 4.99
CA LEU A 83 9.41 -1.85 3.54
C LEU A 83 8.93 -3.07 2.72
N PRO A 84 9.15 -4.33 3.12
CA PRO A 84 8.66 -5.49 2.37
C PRO A 84 7.14 -5.49 2.15
N TYR A 85 6.37 -5.00 3.12
CA TYR A 85 4.91 -4.92 3.01
C TYR A 85 4.47 -3.85 2.00
N VAL A 86 5.24 -2.77 1.88
CA VAL A 86 4.96 -1.69 0.92
C VAL A 86 5.46 -2.05 -0.48
N SER A 87 6.49 -2.89 -0.59
CA SER A 87 7.11 -3.25 -1.88
C SER A 87 6.13 -3.88 -2.88
N SER A 88 5.21 -4.72 -2.42
CA SER A 88 4.17 -5.29 -3.27
C SER A 88 3.21 -4.24 -3.81
N ALA A 89 2.84 -3.26 -2.98
CA ALA A 89 2.01 -2.13 -3.41
C ALA A 89 2.73 -1.25 -4.44
N LEU A 90 4.04 -1.03 -4.27
CA LEU A 90 4.87 -0.31 -5.24
C LEU A 90 4.95 -1.03 -6.58
N GLY A 91 5.05 -2.37 -6.58
CA GLY A 91 4.98 -3.18 -7.80
C GLY A 91 3.66 -2.99 -8.57
N LEU A 92 2.54 -3.00 -7.84
CA LEU A 92 1.21 -2.73 -8.41
C LEU A 92 1.09 -1.29 -8.92
N TYR A 93 1.64 -0.32 -8.19
CA TYR A 93 1.69 1.07 -8.61
C TYR A 93 2.45 1.23 -9.93
N ASN A 94 3.62 0.61 -10.08
CA ASN A 94 4.41 0.67 -11.31
C ASN A 94 3.63 0.14 -12.51
N GLN A 95 2.97 -1.00 -12.37
CA GLN A 95 2.12 -1.56 -13.41
C GLN A 95 0.96 -0.60 -13.79
N ALA A 96 0.28 -0.04 -12.78
CA ALA A 96 -0.79 0.93 -13.00
C ALA A 96 -0.28 2.19 -13.68
N TYR A 97 0.89 2.70 -13.27
CA TYR A 97 1.53 3.88 -13.84
C TYR A 97 1.89 3.67 -15.31
N GLU A 98 2.49 2.52 -15.66
CA GLU A 98 2.79 2.18 -17.05
C GLU A 98 1.52 2.09 -17.91
N ALA A 99 0.49 1.45 -17.38
CA ALA A 99 -0.80 1.35 -18.06
C ALA A 99 -1.46 2.71 -18.27
N TYR A 100 -1.38 3.59 -17.28
CA TYR A 100 -1.96 4.94 -17.30
C TYR A 100 -1.21 5.87 -18.24
N THR A 101 0.12 5.93 -18.12
CA THR A 101 0.96 6.86 -18.88
C THR A 101 1.35 6.36 -20.26
N LYS A 102 1.17 5.07 -20.53
CA LYS A 102 1.69 4.37 -21.73
C LYS A 102 3.23 4.41 -21.84
N LYS A 103 3.92 4.75 -20.75
CA LYS A 103 5.38 4.75 -20.65
C LYS A 103 5.80 3.47 -19.94
N LYS A 104 6.84 2.82 -20.44
CA LYS A 104 7.47 1.67 -19.80
C LYS A 104 8.76 2.11 -19.11
N TRP A 105 9.08 1.45 -18.01
CA TRP A 105 10.37 1.61 -17.36
C TRP A 105 11.42 0.75 -18.08
N ASP A 106 12.55 1.31 -18.42
CA ASP A 106 13.70 0.54 -18.93
C ASP A 106 14.21 -0.43 -17.87
N LYS A 107 14.19 0.01 -16.62
CA LYS A 107 14.43 -0.81 -15.42
C LYS A 107 13.37 -0.47 -14.38
N PRO A 108 12.87 -1.48 -13.64
CA PRO A 108 11.99 -1.19 -12.50
C PRO A 108 12.66 -0.20 -11.55
N PRO A 109 11.96 0.85 -11.10
CA PRO A 109 12.54 1.80 -10.16
C PRO A 109 12.80 1.13 -8.80
N GLU A 110 13.92 1.48 -8.19
CA GLU A 110 14.22 1.13 -6.81
C GLU A 110 13.66 2.20 -5.90
N TYR A 111 13.06 1.77 -4.79
CA TYR A 111 12.43 2.64 -3.83
C TYR A 111 13.09 2.52 -2.46
N ILE A 112 13.29 3.64 -1.83
CA ILE A 112 13.64 3.75 -0.41
C ILE A 112 12.50 4.45 0.32
N MET A 113 12.20 4.04 1.53
CA MET A 113 11.25 4.70 2.41
C MET A 113 11.97 5.79 3.21
N SER A 114 12.00 7.01 2.69
CA SER A 114 12.73 8.12 3.30
C SER A 114 12.12 8.59 4.61
N ALA A 115 10.78 8.55 4.72
CA ALA A 115 10.06 8.92 5.93
C ALA A 115 8.79 8.08 6.09
N LEU A 116 8.42 7.84 7.34
CA LEU A 116 7.15 7.25 7.73
C LEU A 116 6.77 7.80 9.10
N TRP A 117 5.55 8.25 9.26
CA TRP A 117 5.01 8.72 10.53
C TRP A 117 3.56 8.30 10.69
N ILE A 118 3.04 8.39 11.89
CA ILE A 118 1.63 8.15 12.21
C ILE A 118 1.01 9.39 12.83
N ASN A 119 -0.16 9.76 12.32
CA ASN A 119 -0.98 10.84 12.82
C ASN A 119 -2.10 10.27 13.70
N TYR A 120 -2.19 10.76 14.93
CA TYR A 120 -3.27 10.44 15.87
C TYR A 120 -4.36 11.51 15.80
N GLN A 121 -4.91 11.69 14.61
CA GLN A 121 -5.82 12.78 14.27
C GLN A 121 -7.13 12.71 15.06
N LYS A 122 -7.47 13.79 15.70
CA LYS A 122 -8.74 13.99 16.43
C LYS A 122 -9.75 14.76 15.57
N LYS A 123 -10.99 14.86 16.09
CA LYS A 123 -12.02 15.70 15.48
C LYS A 123 -11.54 17.16 15.38
N ASN A 124 -11.76 17.77 14.22
CA ASN A 124 -11.36 19.15 13.88
C ASN A 124 -9.85 19.36 13.65
N GLU A 125 -9.03 18.35 13.76
CA GLU A 125 -7.64 18.41 13.32
C GLU A 125 -7.53 18.11 11.84
N PHE A 126 -6.58 18.69 11.14
CA PHE A 126 -6.44 18.53 9.70
C PHE A 126 -5.01 18.77 9.23
N ASN A 127 -4.70 18.20 8.07
CA ASN A 127 -3.53 18.54 7.28
C ASN A 127 -3.96 19.46 6.14
N PRO A 128 -3.44 20.70 6.06
CA PRO A 128 -3.69 21.56 4.90
C PRO A 128 -3.05 20.95 3.65
N PRO A 129 -3.42 21.43 2.44
CA PRO A 129 -2.67 21.08 1.22
C PRO A 129 -1.19 21.44 1.41
N HIS A 130 -0.34 20.47 1.16
CA HIS A 130 1.12 20.60 1.26
C HIS A 130 1.80 19.65 0.28
N ASP A 131 3.08 19.84 0.04
CA ASP A 131 3.91 18.99 -0.80
C ASP A 131 4.92 18.18 0.03
N HIS A 132 5.50 17.18 -0.60
CA HIS A 132 6.52 16.33 -0.03
C HIS A 132 7.71 16.25 -0.99
N ASP A 133 8.92 16.16 -0.47
CA ASP A 133 10.14 16.03 -1.27
C ASP A 133 10.27 14.66 -1.97
N GLY A 134 9.48 13.68 -1.59
CA GLY A 134 9.50 12.33 -2.15
C GLY A 134 8.98 12.24 -3.58
N LYS A 135 9.42 11.24 -4.33
CA LYS A 135 8.87 10.90 -5.65
C LYS A 135 7.47 10.30 -5.58
N LEU A 136 7.18 9.57 -4.51
CA LEU A 136 5.89 8.96 -4.21
C LEU A 136 5.52 9.22 -2.76
N SER A 137 4.23 9.41 -2.54
CA SER A 137 3.64 9.47 -1.21
C SER A 137 2.52 8.44 -1.11
N PHE A 138 2.28 7.95 0.09
CA PHE A 138 1.14 7.09 0.38
C PHE A 138 0.52 7.43 1.73
N VAL A 139 -0.76 7.15 1.86
CA VAL A 139 -1.51 7.28 3.12
C VAL A 139 -2.16 5.95 3.43
N ILE A 140 -2.05 5.50 4.68
CA ILE A 140 -2.70 4.30 5.19
C ILE A 140 -3.66 4.71 6.29
N TYR A 141 -4.94 4.41 6.10
CA TYR A 141 -5.97 4.59 7.12
C TYR A 141 -5.99 3.35 8.01
N LEU A 142 -5.39 3.44 9.20
CA LEU A 142 -5.30 2.33 10.16
C LEU A 142 -6.58 2.18 10.98
N LYS A 143 -7.19 3.31 11.33
CA LYS A 143 -8.44 3.37 12.08
C LYS A 143 -9.21 4.62 11.63
N ILE A 144 -10.45 4.41 11.23
CA ILE A 144 -11.38 5.50 10.91
C ILE A 144 -12.44 5.50 12.00
N PRO A 145 -12.70 6.63 12.69
CA PRO A 145 -13.72 6.74 13.73
C PRO A 145 -15.13 6.54 13.21
#